data_71335d08bb5e2c3de8bca664cf30da52
#
_entry.id   71335d08bb5e2c3de8bca664cf30da52
#
_cell.length_a   1.000
_cell.length_b   1.000
_cell.length_c   1.000
_cell.angle_alpha   90.00
_cell.angle_beta   90.00
_cell.angle_gamma   90.00
#
_symmetry.space_group_name_H-M   'P 1'
#
loop_
_entity.id
_entity.type
_entity.pdbx_description
1 polymer ?
#
loop_
_entity_poly.entity_id
_entity_poly.type
_entity_poly.pdbx_seq_one_letter_code
_entity_poly.pdbx_strand_id
1 'polypeptide(L)'
;MHNYKKISILLILSTLILSACAFPNKEKTENQVPAKDQLSMVQTAVDEYKKASGGLLPIKDRDDSYSIYLKHPVDFNKLKPKFLSQLPGNSFENGGIYQYVIMDVDKDPKVHLIDLRTSEVLKDIRIRIDASGKPLQLGKKVAPNVYEIEYKKYGFKKQPTVPSPYSNERLPVYMNGGNDFVIDYRLDLAKAIKKEKSLPKPGQDIRYLLYKDSPILPAYSPEFTINSKNEPVFKSKVKKY
;
A
#
# COMPACT_ATOMS: atom_id res chain seq x y z
N MET A 1 -14.75 -62.53 1.75
CA MET A 1 -15.41 -61.22 2.05
C MET A 1 -14.71 -60.41 3.14
N HIS A 2 -13.84 -60.94 3.96
CA HIS A 2 -13.21 -60.25 5.11
C HIS A 2 -12.07 -59.33 4.72
N ASN A 3 -11.35 -59.62 3.64
CA ASN A 3 -10.13 -58.88 3.25
C ASN A 3 -10.47 -57.55 2.52
N TYR A 4 -11.56 -57.44 1.80
CA TYR A 4 -11.97 -56.18 1.11
C TYR A 4 -12.33 -55.10 2.10
N LYS A 5 -12.95 -55.43 3.24
CA LYS A 5 -13.24 -54.44 4.29
C LYS A 5 -11.98 -53.83 4.92
N LYS A 6 -10.92 -54.63 5.10
CA LYS A 6 -9.65 -54.15 5.62
C LYS A 6 -8.89 -53.25 4.63
N ILE A 7 -8.95 -53.58 3.34
CA ILE A 7 -8.35 -52.76 2.27
C ILE A 7 -9.11 -51.43 2.11
N SER A 8 -10.47 -51.44 2.18
CA SER A 8 -11.25 -50.22 2.13
C SER A 8 -10.97 -49.28 3.32
N ILE A 9 -10.79 -49.83 4.52
CA ILE A 9 -10.47 -49.02 5.72
C ILE A 9 -9.04 -48.42 5.60
N LEU A 10 -8.09 -49.17 5.04
CA LEU A 10 -6.74 -48.69 4.83
C LEU A 10 -6.69 -47.56 3.77
N LEU A 11 -7.50 -47.67 2.72
CA LEU A 11 -7.60 -46.65 1.67
C LEU A 11 -8.26 -45.34 2.19
N ILE A 12 -9.27 -45.46 3.05
CA ILE A 12 -9.94 -44.29 3.69
C ILE A 12 -9.00 -43.59 4.69
N LEU A 13 -8.17 -44.38 5.41
CA LEU A 13 -7.22 -43.83 6.36
C LEU A 13 -6.06 -43.10 5.67
N SER A 14 -5.65 -43.53 4.46
CA SER A 14 -4.59 -42.90 3.69
C SER A 14 -5.04 -41.55 3.06
N THR A 15 -6.33 -41.39 2.76
CA THR A 15 -6.88 -40.11 2.22
C THR A 15 -6.97 -39.01 3.29
N LEU A 16 -7.08 -39.36 4.56
CA LEU A 16 -7.09 -38.39 5.67
C LEU A 16 -5.71 -37.78 5.96
N ILE A 17 -4.63 -38.44 5.57
CA ILE A 17 -3.25 -37.95 5.80
C ILE A 17 -2.82 -36.94 4.73
N LEU A 18 -3.44 -36.94 3.55
CA LEU A 18 -3.11 -36.02 2.46
C LEU A 18 -3.75 -34.62 2.61
N SER A 19 -4.68 -34.44 3.55
CA SER A 19 -5.31 -33.13 3.80
C SER A 19 -4.48 -32.17 4.65
N ALA A 20 -3.32 -32.59 5.15
CA ALA A 20 -2.49 -31.79 6.07
C ALA A 20 -1.56 -30.77 5.35
N CYS A 21 -1.52 -30.75 4.02
CA CYS A 21 -0.68 -29.82 3.27
C CYS A 21 -1.38 -28.57 2.72
N ALA A 22 -2.64 -28.33 3.06
CA ALA A 22 -3.40 -27.16 2.60
C ALA A 22 -3.56 -26.11 3.72
N PHE A 23 -2.51 -25.86 4.52
CA PHE A 23 -2.49 -24.65 5.34
C PHE A 23 -2.00 -23.48 4.47
N PRO A 24 -2.83 -22.47 4.19
CA PRO A 24 -2.34 -21.24 3.61
C PRO A 24 -1.31 -20.64 4.58
N ASN A 25 -0.17 -20.22 4.08
CA ASN A 25 0.96 -19.57 4.77
C ASN A 25 0.56 -18.24 5.49
N LYS A 26 -0.50 -18.24 6.29
CA LYS A 26 -1.01 -17.06 6.97
C LYS A 26 -0.35 -16.75 8.31
N GLU A 27 0.46 -17.65 8.83
CA GLU A 27 1.11 -17.44 10.12
C GLU A 27 2.53 -18.00 10.11
N LYS A 28 3.42 -17.43 9.32
CA LYS A 28 4.84 -17.55 9.63
C LYS A 28 5.07 -16.86 10.97
N THR A 29 5.78 -17.51 11.87
CA THR A 29 6.18 -16.98 13.18
C THR A 29 6.84 -15.59 13.07
N GLU A 30 7.44 -15.29 11.93
CA GLU A 30 8.02 -13.99 11.56
C GLU A 30 7.00 -12.84 11.46
N ASN A 31 5.71 -13.12 11.23
CA ASN A 31 4.64 -12.12 11.26
C ASN A 31 4.13 -11.82 12.68
N GLN A 32 4.60 -12.52 13.69
CA GLN A 32 4.19 -12.30 15.10
C GLN A 32 4.94 -11.13 15.75
N VAL A 33 6.06 -10.67 15.17
CA VAL A 33 6.69 -9.42 15.65
C VAL A 33 5.78 -8.28 15.26
N PRO A 34 5.33 -7.43 16.23
CA PRO A 34 4.47 -6.29 15.93
C PRO A 34 5.06 -5.44 14.81
N ALA A 35 4.21 -4.97 13.90
CA ALA A 35 4.67 -4.16 12.75
C ALA A 35 5.47 -2.92 13.20
N LYS A 36 5.17 -2.40 14.39
CA LYS A 36 5.90 -1.29 15.02
C LYS A 36 7.34 -1.66 15.36
N ASP A 37 7.60 -2.85 15.87
CA ASP A 37 8.95 -3.28 16.25
C ASP A 37 9.80 -3.55 15.00
N GLN A 38 9.21 -4.13 13.97
CA GLN A 38 9.87 -4.30 12.67
C GLN A 38 10.23 -2.95 12.03
N LEU A 39 9.33 -1.98 12.12
CA LEU A 39 9.59 -0.62 11.65
C LEU A 39 10.74 0.04 12.41
N SER A 40 10.74 -0.06 13.76
CA SER A 40 11.80 0.50 14.61
C SER A 40 13.15 -0.14 14.33
N MET A 41 13.19 -1.45 14.10
CA MET A 41 14.40 -2.17 13.73
C MET A 41 14.99 -1.63 12.41
N VAL A 42 14.15 -1.40 11.39
CA VAL A 42 14.61 -0.83 10.11
C VAL A 42 15.03 0.62 10.27
N GLN A 43 14.31 1.42 11.06
CA GLN A 43 14.72 2.82 11.34
C GLN A 43 16.12 2.87 11.99
N THR A 44 16.36 2.04 13.00
CA THR A 44 17.68 1.93 13.64
C THR A 44 18.77 1.57 12.63
N ALA A 45 18.53 0.57 11.79
CA ALA A 45 19.48 0.15 10.77
C ALA A 45 19.78 1.27 9.74
N VAL A 46 18.75 2.05 9.36
CA VAL A 46 18.92 3.23 8.47
C VAL A 46 19.76 4.31 9.14
N ASP A 47 19.50 4.59 10.42
CA ASP A 47 20.24 5.60 11.17
C ASP A 47 21.73 5.21 11.36
N GLU A 48 22.00 3.95 11.65
CA GLU A 48 23.36 3.41 11.75
C GLU A 48 24.10 3.44 10.40
N TYR A 49 23.42 3.03 9.32
CA TYR A 49 23.96 3.12 7.96
C TYR A 49 24.32 4.57 7.61
N LYS A 50 23.41 5.52 7.87
CA LYS A 50 23.63 6.94 7.61
C LYS A 50 24.88 7.48 8.33
N LYS A 51 25.07 7.10 9.61
CA LYS A 51 26.27 7.45 10.38
C LYS A 51 27.54 6.85 9.75
N ALA A 52 27.50 5.57 9.40
CA ALA A 52 28.67 4.85 8.90
C ALA A 52 29.08 5.26 7.47
N SER A 53 28.15 5.76 6.67
CA SER A 53 28.35 6.13 5.26
C SER A 53 28.58 7.62 5.01
N GLY A 54 28.78 8.43 6.07
CA GLY A 54 28.98 9.87 5.92
C GLY A 54 27.73 10.64 5.50
N GLY A 55 26.54 10.15 5.87
CA GLY A 55 25.27 10.83 5.61
C GLY A 55 24.44 10.25 4.47
N LEU A 56 24.95 9.27 3.72
CA LEU A 56 24.19 8.61 2.65
C LEU A 56 23.05 7.78 3.24
N LEU A 57 21.96 7.64 2.47
CA LEU A 57 20.83 6.80 2.84
C LEU A 57 20.81 5.47 2.07
N PRO A 58 20.32 4.38 2.68
CA PRO A 58 20.21 3.09 2.03
C PRO A 58 18.92 3.02 1.19
N ILE A 59 18.85 3.82 0.12
CA ILE A 59 17.69 3.93 -0.76
C ILE A 59 18.00 3.43 -2.16
N LYS A 60 16.94 2.99 -2.85
CA LYS A 60 16.87 2.82 -4.30
C LYS A 60 16.17 4.06 -4.85
N ASP A 61 16.91 4.96 -5.46
CA ASP A 61 16.31 6.16 -6.04
C ASP A 61 15.44 5.80 -7.25
N ARG A 62 14.31 6.45 -7.34
CA ARG A 62 13.42 6.46 -8.49
C ARG A 62 13.37 7.88 -9.06
N ASP A 63 13.07 7.98 -10.34
CA ASP A 63 12.96 9.28 -11.01
C ASP A 63 11.76 10.10 -10.49
N ASP A 64 11.67 11.36 -10.91
CA ASP A 64 10.65 12.31 -10.45
C ASP A 64 9.22 12.00 -10.95
N SER A 65 9.03 10.97 -11.79
CA SER A 65 7.71 10.51 -12.19
C SER A 65 6.97 9.77 -11.08
N TYR A 66 7.69 9.26 -10.08
CA TYR A 66 7.08 8.58 -8.95
C TYR A 66 6.51 9.57 -7.92
N SER A 67 5.40 9.18 -7.31
CA SER A 67 4.84 9.89 -6.16
C SER A 67 5.88 10.06 -5.05
N ILE A 68 5.83 11.20 -4.35
CA ILE A 68 6.69 11.50 -3.18
C ILE A 68 6.73 10.34 -2.17
N TYR A 69 5.62 9.59 -2.04
CA TYR A 69 5.53 8.46 -1.12
C TYR A 69 6.23 7.19 -1.63
N LEU A 70 6.52 7.11 -2.92
CA LEU A 70 7.10 5.92 -3.56
C LEU A 70 8.55 6.15 -4.03
N LYS A 71 9.08 7.37 -3.85
CA LYS A 71 10.33 7.80 -4.47
C LYS A 71 11.56 7.11 -3.89
N HIS A 72 11.62 6.88 -2.59
CA HIS A 72 12.81 6.39 -1.88
C HIS A 72 12.58 5.06 -1.17
N PRO A 73 12.43 3.94 -1.89
CA PRO A 73 12.37 2.61 -1.26
C PRO A 73 13.67 2.28 -0.55
N VAL A 74 13.56 1.62 0.61
CA VAL A 74 14.73 1.11 1.33
C VAL A 74 15.44 0.05 0.49
N ASP A 75 16.76 0.20 0.34
CA ASP A 75 17.62 -0.82 -0.24
C ASP A 75 18.18 -1.72 0.87
N PHE A 76 17.49 -2.80 1.15
CA PHE A 76 17.91 -3.76 2.16
C PHE A 76 19.27 -4.41 1.87
N ASN A 77 19.74 -4.44 0.62
CA ASN A 77 21.08 -4.97 0.30
C ASN A 77 22.19 -4.10 0.89
N LYS A 78 21.95 -2.78 1.04
CA LYS A 78 22.88 -1.86 1.69
C LYS A 78 22.89 -2.03 3.22
N LEU A 79 21.80 -2.53 3.79
CA LEU A 79 21.67 -2.74 5.25
C LEU A 79 22.20 -4.10 5.71
N LYS A 80 22.04 -5.13 4.88
CA LYS A 80 22.46 -6.51 5.22
C LYS A 80 23.91 -6.79 4.86
N PRO A 81 24.61 -7.62 5.66
CA PRO A 81 24.21 -8.13 6.98
C PRO A 81 24.60 -7.19 8.13
N LYS A 82 25.31 -6.09 7.84
CA LYS A 82 26.03 -5.29 8.83
C LYS A 82 25.11 -4.53 9.80
N PHE A 83 24.03 -3.94 9.29
CA PHE A 83 23.11 -3.09 10.07
C PHE A 83 21.76 -3.79 10.34
N LEU A 84 21.47 -4.83 9.57
CA LEU A 84 20.25 -5.62 9.67
C LEU A 84 20.57 -7.09 9.46
N SER A 85 20.39 -7.92 10.50
CA SER A 85 20.71 -9.36 10.43
C SER A 85 19.77 -10.13 9.49
N GLN A 86 18.47 -9.78 9.51
CA GLN A 86 17.44 -10.41 8.69
C GLN A 86 16.41 -9.38 8.21
N LEU A 87 15.74 -9.68 7.10
CA LEU A 87 14.67 -8.83 6.57
C LEU A 87 13.45 -8.84 7.50
N PRO A 88 12.71 -7.73 7.61
CA PRO A 88 11.43 -7.72 8.31
C PRO A 88 10.47 -8.76 7.73
N GLY A 89 9.81 -9.55 8.57
CA GLY A 89 8.89 -10.60 8.12
C GLY A 89 7.70 -10.07 7.34
N ASN A 90 7.32 -8.82 7.57
CA ASN A 90 6.23 -8.14 6.87
C ASN A 90 6.67 -7.38 5.61
N SER A 91 7.98 -7.34 5.29
CA SER A 91 8.48 -6.68 4.09
C SER A 91 8.20 -7.49 2.83
N PHE A 92 8.01 -6.79 1.71
CA PHE A 92 7.81 -7.40 0.40
C PHE A 92 8.96 -8.34 0.02
N GLU A 93 10.19 -7.96 0.32
CA GLU A 93 11.39 -8.76 0.05
C GLU A 93 11.43 -10.08 0.83
N ASN A 94 10.64 -10.19 1.89
CA ASN A 94 10.47 -11.43 2.68
C ASN A 94 9.08 -12.07 2.51
N GLY A 95 8.36 -11.70 1.44
CA GLY A 95 7.03 -12.24 1.12
C GLY A 95 5.87 -11.62 1.91
N GLY A 96 6.11 -10.50 2.59
CA GLY A 96 5.09 -9.70 3.25
C GLY A 96 4.38 -8.72 2.30
N ILE A 97 3.54 -7.87 2.86
CA ILE A 97 2.66 -6.96 2.12
C ILE A 97 3.13 -5.51 2.12
N TYR A 98 4.24 -5.19 2.78
CA TYR A 98 4.71 -3.81 2.88
C TYR A 98 6.01 -3.57 2.14
N GLN A 99 6.07 -2.47 1.39
CA GLN A 99 7.31 -1.89 0.94
C GLN A 99 7.76 -0.83 1.95
N TYR A 100 9.01 -0.91 2.39
CA TYR A 100 9.63 0.09 3.24
C TYR A 100 10.15 1.25 2.40
N VAL A 101 9.87 2.48 2.82
CA VAL A 101 10.29 3.71 2.13
C VAL A 101 10.82 4.72 3.15
N ILE A 102 11.68 5.65 2.71
CA ILE A 102 12.19 6.74 3.55
C ILE A 102 11.56 8.05 3.09
N MET A 103 10.99 8.80 4.02
CA MET A 103 10.50 10.16 3.83
C MET A 103 11.47 11.17 4.45
N ASP A 104 11.31 12.44 4.08
CA ASP A 104 12.09 13.57 4.62
C ASP A 104 13.61 13.37 4.54
N VAL A 105 14.08 12.81 3.42
CA VAL A 105 15.46 12.37 3.18
C VAL A 105 16.52 13.46 3.46
N ASP A 106 16.18 14.72 3.24
CA ASP A 106 17.09 15.86 3.38
C ASP A 106 17.18 16.42 4.81
N LYS A 107 16.18 16.13 5.66
CA LYS A 107 16.09 16.74 7.01
C LYS A 107 16.16 15.70 8.11
N ASP A 108 15.09 14.94 8.28
CA ASP A 108 14.93 13.93 9.33
C ASP A 108 14.38 12.63 8.71
N PRO A 109 15.24 11.81 8.09
CA PRO A 109 14.82 10.61 7.38
C PRO A 109 14.02 9.67 8.25
N LYS A 110 12.77 9.40 7.88
CA LYS A 110 11.87 8.49 8.60
C LYS A 110 11.43 7.35 7.73
N VAL A 111 11.49 6.15 8.28
CA VAL A 111 11.03 4.92 7.64
C VAL A 111 9.52 4.83 7.77
N HIS A 112 8.86 4.60 6.64
CA HIS A 112 7.43 4.40 6.52
C HIS A 112 7.14 3.15 5.69
N LEU A 113 5.86 2.80 5.61
CA LEU A 113 5.36 1.62 4.91
C LEU A 113 4.42 2.02 3.78
N ILE A 114 4.48 1.27 2.68
CA ILE A 114 3.47 1.28 1.62
C ILE A 114 2.75 -0.06 1.63
N ASP A 115 1.43 -0.04 1.72
CA ASP A 115 0.59 -1.23 1.60
C ASP A 115 0.47 -1.65 0.13
N LEU A 116 1.11 -2.74 -0.24
CA LEU A 116 1.16 -3.23 -1.62
C LEU A 116 -0.13 -3.89 -2.09
N ARG A 117 -1.06 -4.22 -1.19
CA ARG A 117 -2.38 -4.74 -1.60
C ARG A 117 -3.12 -3.76 -2.51
N THR A 118 -2.93 -2.45 -2.29
CA THR A 118 -3.42 -1.41 -3.20
C THR A 118 -2.81 -1.54 -4.59
N SER A 119 -1.49 -1.67 -4.68
CA SER A 119 -0.77 -1.82 -5.96
C SER A 119 -1.21 -3.05 -6.74
N GLU A 120 -1.48 -4.17 -6.06
CA GLU A 120 -1.98 -5.40 -6.69
C GLU A 120 -3.33 -5.18 -7.37
N VAL A 121 -4.28 -4.55 -6.66
CA VAL A 121 -5.60 -4.23 -7.25
C VAL A 121 -5.45 -3.29 -8.45
N LEU A 122 -4.60 -2.27 -8.36
CA LEU A 122 -4.37 -1.34 -9.47
C LEU A 122 -3.73 -2.04 -10.67
N LYS A 123 -2.80 -2.95 -10.43
CA LYS A 123 -2.19 -3.80 -11.47
C LYS A 123 -3.24 -4.66 -12.16
N ASP A 124 -4.15 -5.31 -11.42
CA ASP A 124 -5.23 -6.10 -12.00
C ASP A 124 -6.16 -5.25 -12.86
N ILE A 125 -6.49 -4.04 -12.42
CA ILE A 125 -7.28 -3.10 -13.21
C ILE A 125 -6.55 -2.77 -14.52
N ARG A 126 -5.27 -2.43 -14.45
CA ARG A 126 -4.45 -2.09 -15.63
C ARG A 126 -4.41 -3.25 -16.61
N ILE A 127 -4.09 -4.45 -16.14
CA ILE A 127 -4.05 -5.66 -16.99
C ILE A 127 -5.37 -5.88 -17.74
N ARG A 128 -6.52 -5.71 -17.09
CA ARG A 128 -7.83 -5.87 -17.75
C ARG A 128 -8.12 -4.79 -18.77
N ILE A 129 -7.74 -3.54 -18.49
CA ILE A 129 -7.87 -2.44 -19.45
C ILE A 129 -7.05 -2.76 -20.68
N ASP A 130 -5.79 -3.10 -20.51
CA ASP A 130 -4.84 -3.39 -21.58
C ASP A 130 -5.27 -4.63 -22.40
N ALA A 131 -5.66 -5.71 -21.71
CA ALA A 131 -6.15 -6.94 -22.35
C ALA A 131 -7.45 -6.75 -23.15
N SER A 132 -8.21 -5.70 -22.88
CA SER A 132 -9.44 -5.40 -23.63
C SER A 132 -9.16 -4.92 -25.08
N GLY A 133 -7.94 -4.48 -25.36
CA GLY A 133 -7.56 -3.85 -26.64
C GLY A 133 -8.28 -2.52 -26.92
N LYS A 134 -9.03 -1.99 -25.95
CA LYS A 134 -9.78 -0.74 -26.11
C LYS A 134 -8.99 0.43 -25.51
N PRO A 135 -9.07 1.62 -26.11
CA PRO A 135 -8.47 2.81 -25.50
C PRO A 135 -9.11 3.10 -24.13
N LEU A 136 -8.32 3.67 -23.23
CA LEU A 136 -8.81 4.08 -21.91
C LEU A 136 -9.95 5.11 -22.09
N GLN A 137 -11.07 4.82 -21.44
CA GLN A 137 -12.24 5.71 -21.45
C GLN A 137 -12.51 6.22 -20.05
N LEU A 138 -12.37 7.54 -19.92
CA LEU A 138 -12.72 8.26 -18.72
C LEU A 138 -14.23 8.55 -18.70
N GLY A 139 -14.82 8.38 -17.54
CA GLY A 139 -16.22 8.67 -17.28
C GLY A 139 -16.41 10.09 -16.74
N LYS A 140 -17.31 10.22 -15.77
CA LYS A 140 -17.67 11.51 -15.15
C LYS A 140 -16.45 12.13 -14.46
N LYS A 141 -16.32 13.44 -14.60
CA LYS A 141 -15.36 14.24 -13.84
C LYS A 141 -15.79 14.31 -12.36
N VAL A 142 -14.92 13.84 -11.47
CA VAL A 142 -15.13 13.83 -10.01
C VAL A 142 -14.57 15.10 -9.36
N ALA A 143 -13.41 15.55 -9.86
CA ALA A 143 -12.71 16.74 -9.38
C ALA A 143 -11.81 17.30 -10.50
N PRO A 144 -11.15 18.45 -10.33
CA PRO A 144 -10.15 18.91 -11.29
C PRO A 144 -9.09 17.82 -11.52
N ASN A 145 -8.94 17.40 -12.78
CA ASN A 145 -8.04 16.33 -13.21
C ASN A 145 -8.24 14.96 -12.53
N VAL A 146 -9.46 14.64 -12.04
CA VAL A 146 -9.83 13.33 -11.48
C VAL A 146 -11.14 12.88 -12.13
N TYR A 147 -11.12 11.67 -12.69
CA TYR A 147 -12.22 11.13 -13.48
C TYR A 147 -12.55 9.70 -13.04
N GLU A 148 -13.82 9.34 -13.15
CA GLU A 148 -14.22 7.94 -13.12
C GLU A 148 -13.61 7.18 -14.29
N ILE A 149 -13.46 5.87 -14.15
CA ILE A 149 -13.10 4.97 -15.23
C ILE A 149 -14.37 4.25 -15.67
N GLU A 150 -14.60 4.12 -16.98
CA GLU A 150 -15.74 3.38 -17.56
C GLU A 150 -15.54 1.86 -17.41
N TYR A 151 -15.47 1.39 -16.17
CA TYR A 151 -15.10 0.01 -15.79
C TYR A 151 -15.90 -1.07 -16.51
N LYS A 152 -17.20 -0.83 -16.78
CA LYS A 152 -18.07 -1.78 -17.49
C LYS A 152 -17.56 -2.14 -18.88
N LYS A 153 -16.87 -1.19 -19.56
CA LYS A 153 -16.30 -1.39 -20.90
C LYS A 153 -15.13 -2.37 -20.91
N TYR A 154 -14.54 -2.62 -19.75
CA TYR A 154 -13.43 -3.55 -19.53
C TYR A 154 -13.87 -4.83 -18.81
N GLY A 155 -15.18 -5.13 -18.81
CA GLY A 155 -15.72 -6.37 -18.26
C GLY A 155 -15.84 -6.42 -16.73
N PHE A 156 -15.70 -5.29 -16.03
CA PHE A 156 -15.94 -5.24 -14.60
C PHE A 156 -17.47 -5.18 -14.33
N LYS A 157 -17.95 -6.07 -13.47
CA LYS A 157 -19.37 -6.05 -13.02
C LYS A 157 -19.66 -4.89 -12.06
N LYS A 158 -18.66 -4.49 -11.26
CA LYS A 158 -18.73 -3.40 -10.28
C LYS A 158 -17.46 -2.57 -10.37
N GLN A 159 -17.52 -1.32 -9.92
CA GLN A 159 -16.34 -0.46 -9.76
C GLN A 159 -15.35 -1.13 -8.80
N PRO A 160 -14.10 -1.36 -9.20
CA PRO A 160 -13.06 -1.83 -8.31
C PRO A 160 -12.80 -0.85 -7.18
N THR A 161 -12.45 -1.39 -6.02
CA THR A 161 -12.08 -0.62 -4.84
C THR A 161 -10.84 -1.23 -4.20
N VAL A 162 -10.05 -0.42 -3.49
CA VAL A 162 -8.91 -0.89 -2.72
C VAL A 162 -9.23 -0.89 -1.23
N PRO A 163 -8.62 -1.77 -0.42
CA PRO A 163 -8.76 -1.70 1.03
C PRO A 163 -8.10 -0.42 1.57
N SER A 164 -8.73 0.25 2.52
CA SER A 164 -8.06 1.32 3.26
C SER A 164 -7.01 0.73 4.21
N PRO A 165 -5.80 1.30 4.27
CA PRO A 165 -4.82 0.92 5.30
C PRO A 165 -5.11 1.57 6.67
N TYR A 166 -6.12 2.46 6.76
CA TYR A 166 -6.43 3.24 7.97
C TYR A 166 -7.76 2.85 8.61
N SER A 167 -8.61 2.14 7.88
CA SER A 167 -9.93 1.73 8.35
C SER A 167 -10.41 0.47 7.64
N ASN A 168 -11.59 -0.04 8.03
CA ASN A 168 -12.23 -1.17 7.35
C ASN A 168 -12.96 -0.76 6.06
N GLU A 169 -12.76 0.47 5.57
CA GLU A 169 -13.41 0.96 4.36
C GLU A 169 -12.75 0.42 3.09
N ARG A 170 -13.53 0.46 2.03
CA ARG A 170 -13.03 0.23 0.68
C ARG A 170 -13.09 1.54 -0.12
N LEU A 171 -11.94 1.93 -0.64
CA LEU A 171 -11.76 3.22 -1.29
C LEU A 171 -11.96 3.12 -2.80
N PRO A 172 -12.68 4.07 -3.41
CA PRO A 172 -12.83 4.14 -4.86
C PRO A 172 -11.51 4.40 -5.57
N VAL A 173 -11.38 3.83 -6.77
CA VAL A 173 -10.26 4.06 -7.67
C VAL A 173 -10.74 4.94 -8.83
N TYR A 174 -10.05 6.01 -9.05
CA TYR A 174 -10.22 6.95 -10.15
C TYR A 174 -8.96 7.01 -11.02
N MET A 175 -8.97 7.89 -12.01
CA MET A 175 -7.82 8.15 -12.87
C MET A 175 -7.65 9.65 -13.10
N ASN A 176 -6.40 10.10 -13.21
CA ASN A 176 -6.11 11.46 -13.63
C ASN A 176 -5.98 11.54 -15.17
N GLY A 177 -5.89 12.77 -15.70
CA GLY A 177 -5.70 13.00 -17.13
C GLY A 177 -4.33 12.56 -17.68
N GLY A 178 -3.40 12.17 -16.81
CA GLY A 178 -2.09 11.58 -17.17
C GLY A 178 -2.08 10.06 -17.17
N ASN A 179 -3.24 9.40 -17.05
CA ASN A 179 -3.41 7.95 -16.96
C ASN A 179 -2.86 7.30 -15.68
N ASP A 180 -2.69 8.07 -14.60
CA ASP A 180 -2.30 7.52 -13.30
C ASP A 180 -3.54 7.22 -12.46
N PHE A 181 -3.50 6.12 -11.72
CA PHE A 181 -4.55 5.79 -10.77
C PHE A 181 -4.55 6.78 -9.59
N VAL A 182 -5.74 7.09 -9.13
CA VAL A 182 -6.01 8.00 -8.00
C VAL A 182 -6.88 7.25 -6.99
N ILE A 183 -6.42 7.17 -5.75
CA ILE A 183 -7.19 6.60 -4.64
C ILE A 183 -7.89 7.72 -3.89
N ASP A 184 -9.16 7.52 -3.62
CA ASP A 184 -9.99 8.50 -2.88
C ASP A 184 -9.97 8.24 -1.38
N TYR A 185 -9.08 8.93 -0.68
CA TYR A 185 -8.96 8.84 0.78
C TYR A 185 -9.90 9.76 1.56
N ARG A 186 -10.89 10.40 0.92
CA ARG A 186 -11.79 11.35 1.61
C ARG A 186 -12.54 10.74 2.79
N LEU A 187 -12.91 9.46 2.73
CA LEU A 187 -13.56 8.77 3.85
C LEU A 187 -12.64 8.68 5.08
N ASP A 188 -11.38 8.31 4.87
CA ASP A 188 -10.41 8.21 5.96
C ASP A 188 -10.03 9.60 6.49
N LEU A 189 -9.85 10.57 5.59
CA LEU A 189 -9.59 11.96 5.96
C LEU A 189 -10.73 12.57 6.77
N ALA A 190 -11.98 12.28 6.41
CA ALA A 190 -13.13 12.76 7.19
C ALA A 190 -13.14 12.20 8.62
N LYS A 191 -12.73 10.92 8.78
CA LYS A 191 -12.56 10.31 10.10
C LYS A 191 -11.38 10.91 10.87
N ALA A 192 -10.28 11.21 10.19
CA ALA A 192 -9.09 11.82 10.77
C ALA A 192 -9.37 13.25 11.24
N ILE A 193 -10.01 14.09 10.40
CA ILE A 193 -10.37 15.47 10.74
C ILE A 193 -11.22 15.55 12.02
N LYS A 194 -12.17 14.61 12.21
CA LYS A 194 -13.02 14.58 13.41
C LYS A 194 -12.25 14.36 14.73
N LYS A 195 -11.04 13.83 14.65
CA LYS A 195 -10.18 13.58 15.83
C LYS A 195 -9.26 14.76 16.13
N GLU A 196 -9.18 15.75 15.22
CA GLU A 196 -8.31 16.90 15.40
C GLU A 196 -8.88 17.90 16.40
N LYS A 197 -8.00 18.41 17.28
CA LYS A 197 -8.32 19.51 18.18
C LYS A 197 -8.42 20.86 17.47
N SER A 198 -7.68 20.99 16.36
CA SER A 198 -7.64 22.20 15.54
C SER A 198 -7.78 21.80 14.08
N LEU A 199 -8.70 22.44 13.38
CA LEU A 199 -8.96 22.12 11.97
C LEU A 199 -7.83 22.63 11.07
N PRO A 200 -7.47 21.90 10.01
CA PRO A 200 -6.56 22.40 8.98
C PRO A 200 -7.11 23.66 8.31
N LYS A 201 -6.23 24.43 7.70
CA LYS A 201 -6.68 25.60 6.90
C LYS A 201 -7.08 25.14 5.49
N PRO A 202 -8.15 25.75 4.90
CA PRO A 202 -8.47 25.55 3.50
C PRO A 202 -7.25 25.82 2.60
N GLY A 203 -7.02 24.94 1.60
CA GLY A 203 -5.85 25.01 0.72
C GLY A 203 -4.59 24.31 1.25
N GLN A 204 -4.51 23.99 2.54
CA GLN A 204 -3.45 23.14 3.10
C GLN A 204 -3.65 21.70 2.64
N ASP A 205 -2.53 21.00 2.31
CA ASP A 205 -2.58 19.56 2.07
C ASP A 205 -2.76 18.82 3.39
N ILE A 206 -3.82 18.03 3.47
CA ILE A 206 -4.24 17.35 4.70
C ILE A 206 -3.87 15.86 4.73
N ARG A 207 -3.14 15.36 3.75
CA ARG A 207 -2.75 13.93 3.70
C ARG A 207 -1.94 13.48 4.91
N TYR A 208 -1.20 14.40 5.54
CA TYR A 208 -0.44 14.11 6.75
C TYR A 208 -1.32 13.58 7.89
N LEU A 209 -2.61 13.93 7.94
CA LEU A 209 -3.55 13.41 8.94
C LEU A 209 -3.74 11.89 8.88
N LEU A 210 -3.44 11.27 7.74
CA LEU A 210 -3.55 9.83 7.55
C LEU A 210 -2.37 9.09 8.17
N TYR A 211 -1.18 9.69 8.16
CA TYR A 211 0.04 9.00 8.57
C TYR A 211 0.75 9.61 9.78
N LYS A 212 0.19 10.64 10.42
CA LYS A 212 0.75 11.18 11.67
C LYS A 212 0.73 10.16 12.83
N ASP A 213 -0.31 9.31 12.88
CA ASP A 213 -0.49 8.26 13.89
C ASP A 213 -0.36 6.84 13.30
N SER A 214 0.03 6.72 12.04
CA SER A 214 0.19 5.47 11.30
C SER A 214 1.51 5.47 10.55
N PRO A 215 2.27 4.38 10.53
CA PRO A 215 3.47 4.30 9.71
C PRO A 215 3.19 4.15 8.21
N ILE A 216 1.92 3.92 7.82
CA ILE A 216 1.56 3.64 6.42
C ILE A 216 1.26 4.95 5.71
N LEU A 217 1.86 5.14 4.52
CA LEU A 217 1.65 6.31 3.68
C LEU A 217 0.50 6.10 2.70
N PRO A 218 -0.25 7.18 2.34
CA PRO A 218 -1.35 7.12 1.39
C PRO A 218 -0.84 7.05 -0.06
N ALA A 219 -0.40 5.88 -0.49
CA ALA A 219 0.05 5.66 -1.86
C ALA A 219 -1.05 5.99 -2.87
N TYR A 220 -0.67 6.49 -4.05
CA TYR A 220 -1.58 6.91 -5.13
C TYR A 220 -2.58 7.99 -4.73
N SER A 221 -2.29 8.72 -3.65
CA SER A 221 -3.12 9.79 -3.15
C SER A 221 -2.81 11.11 -3.86
N PRO A 222 -3.77 11.78 -4.48
CA PRO A 222 -3.64 13.18 -4.85
C PRO A 222 -3.61 14.06 -3.60
N GLU A 223 -3.29 15.34 -3.76
CA GLU A 223 -3.44 16.29 -2.66
C GLU A 223 -4.92 16.50 -2.29
N PHE A 224 -5.19 16.56 -0.99
CA PHE A 224 -6.50 16.89 -0.44
C PHE A 224 -6.43 18.14 0.43
N THR A 225 -7.55 18.86 0.52
CA THR A 225 -7.75 19.98 1.43
C THR A 225 -9.14 19.91 2.04
N ILE A 226 -9.50 20.88 2.88
CA ILE A 226 -10.88 21.04 3.35
C ILE A 226 -11.60 22.13 2.58
N ASN A 227 -12.93 21.99 2.45
CA ASN A 227 -13.82 23.04 1.96
C ASN A 227 -14.31 23.92 3.13
N SER A 228 -15.20 24.90 2.83
CA SER A 228 -15.81 25.79 3.84
C SER A 228 -16.67 25.07 4.90
N LYS A 229 -17.06 23.82 4.65
CA LYS A 229 -17.80 22.97 5.59
C LYS A 229 -16.89 22.02 6.37
N ASN A 230 -15.55 22.20 6.27
CA ASN A 230 -14.55 21.34 6.86
C ASN A 230 -14.57 19.88 6.34
N GLU A 231 -15.12 19.66 5.14
CA GLU A 231 -15.13 18.35 4.51
C GLU A 231 -13.90 18.19 3.63
N PRO A 232 -13.27 16.98 3.59
CA PRO A 232 -12.13 16.74 2.72
C PRO A 232 -12.53 16.74 1.25
N VAL A 233 -11.81 17.50 0.44
CA VAL A 233 -12.00 17.61 -1.00
C VAL A 233 -10.67 17.48 -1.74
N PHE A 234 -10.71 17.04 -2.99
CA PHE A 234 -9.53 17.07 -3.85
C PHE A 234 -9.04 18.52 -4.01
N LYS A 235 -7.75 18.75 -3.89
CA LYS A 235 -7.15 20.06 -4.09
C LYS A 235 -7.13 20.41 -5.58
N SER A 236 -7.53 21.62 -5.93
CA SER A 236 -7.78 22.02 -7.33
C SER A 236 -6.52 22.09 -8.22
N LYS A 237 -5.32 22.11 -7.66
CA LYS A 237 -4.04 21.97 -8.37
C LYS A 237 -3.47 20.59 -8.08
N VAL A 238 -3.92 19.60 -8.81
CA VAL A 238 -3.22 18.30 -8.83
C VAL A 238 -1.94 18.51 -9.63
N LYS A 239 -0.80 18.61 -8.94
CA LYS A 239 0.50 18.54 -9.63
C LYS A 239 0.55 17.21 -10.39
N LYS A 240 1.08 17.23 -11.62
CA LYS A 240 1.54 15.99 -12.27
C LYS A 240 2.53 15.35 -11.32
N TYR A 241 2.27 14.10 -10.98
CA TYR A 241 3.26 13.26 -10.32
C TYR A 241 4.19 12.67 -11.36
#